data_4f505e1496d485dbc8885d56899e3b48
#
_entry.id   4f505e1496d485dbc8885d56899e3b48
#
_cell.length_a   1.000
_cell.length_b   1.000
_cell.length_c   1.000
_cell.angle_alpha   90.00
_cell.angle_beta   90.00
_cell.angle_gamma   90.00
#
_symmetry.space_group_name_H-M   'P 1'
#
loop_
_entity.id
_entity.type
_entity.pdbx_description
1 polymer ?
#
loop_
_entity_poly.entity_id
_entity_poly.type
_entity_poly.pdbx_seq_one_letter_code
_entity_poly.pdbx_strand_id
1 'polypeptide(L)'
;LCAVVLVLYFALLALLYFFQERLIFFPSKLEPNYDFSFDRPFEEIRLDADGVRINGLKFLADSKDGGQIYGDVRGEPNKTGAQEIKTSDKNGERAKSERTRQSSGGEQIPQNERDVQASQGRGDKMCGKKGAALFFHGNAGNLQGWGKYARYFTDLGYDFYLFDYRGYGKSGGEIGSQERLYADADAMMQWVLRDCDAGEIAVVGYSLGSGLAARAAQKYGAKRLILIAPYFSLEELAREKMPFVPKFLIKYKIPTFEFIGGFGGPVTIFHGEYDELIG
;
A
#
# COMPACT_ATOMS: atom_id res chain seq x y z
N LEU A 1 24.28 35.82 24.26
CA LEU A 1 23.30 34.76 24.66
C LEU A 1 22.26 34.56 23.55
N CYS A 2 21.50 35.59 23.08
CA CYS A 2 20.46 35.48 22.07
C CYS A 2 20.94 34.85 20.75
N ALA A 3 22.10 35.25 20.24
CA ALA A 3 22.67 34.68 19.02
C ALA A 3 22.94 33.15 19.13
N VAL A 4 23.44 32.70 20.29
CA VAL A 4 23.69 31.26 20.54
C VAL A 4 22.36 30.48 20.58
N VAL A 5 21.33 31.04 21.22
CA VAL A 5 19.99 30.40 21.27
C VAL A 5 19.38 30.28 19.88
N LEU A 6 19.50 31.30 19.04
CA LEU A 6 19.04 31.27 17.66
C LEU A 6 19.79 30.21 16.83
N VAL A 7 21.11 30.13 16.95
CA VAL A 7 21.91 29.12 16.24
C VAL A 7 21.49 27.72 16.66
N LEU A 8 21.32 27.48 17.96
CA LEU A 8 20.87 26.15 18.46
C LEU A 8 19.45 25.81 17.97
N TYR A 9 18.55 26.79 17.94
CA TYR A 9 17.20 26.60 17.42
C TYR A 9 17.21 26.20 15.93
N PHE A 10 17.94 26.94 15.07
CA PHE A 10 18.03 26.57 13.66
C PHE A 10 18.77 25.23 13.43
N ALA A 11 19.78 24.91 14.24
CA ALA A 11 20.44 23.61 14.21
C ALA A 11 19.46 22.48 14.56
N LEU A 12 18.62 22.67 15.58
CA LEU A 12 17.56 21.72 15.93
C LEU A 12 16.55 21.57 14.80
N LEU A 13 16.08 22.64 14.19
CA LEU A 13 15.15 22.57 13.04
C LEU A 13 15.76 21.83 11.86
N ALA A 14 17.03 22.09 11.55
CA ALA A 14 17.75 21.36 10.50
C ALA A 14 17.86 19.86 10.83
N LEU A 15 18.20 19.52 12.06
CA LEU A 15 18.25 18.12 12.52
C LEU A 15 16.88 17.46 12.34
N LEU A 16 15.81 18.08 12.82
CA LEU A 16 14.45 17.56 12.67
C LEU A 16 14.05 17.41 11.20
N TYR A 17 14.39 18.36 10.35
CA TYR A 17 14.10 18.27 8.92
C TYR A 17 14.79 17.08 8.23
N PHE A 18 16.05 16.84 8.53
CA PHE A 18 16.80 15.74 7.91
C PHE A 18 16.46 14.36 8.50
N PHE A 19 16.11 14.31 9.78
CA PHE A 19 15.90 13.05 10.50
C PHE A 19 14.43 12.74 10.82
N GLN A 20 13.45 13.53 10.32
CA GLN A 20 12.03 13.32 10.63
C GLN A 20 11.52 11.91 10.24
N GLU A 21 12.08 11.28 9.20
CA GLU A 21 11.72 9.91 8.85
C GLU A 21 11.98 8.92 9.98
N ARG A 22 13.09 9.08 10.70
CA ARG A 22 13.42 8.23 11.86
C ARG A 22 12.51 8.47 13.06
N LEU A 23 11.80 9.60 13.09
CA LEU A 23 10.82 9.91 14.13
C LEU A 23 9.42 9.41 13.78
N ILE A 24 9.13 9.19 12.51
CA ILE A 24 7.82 8.78 12.01
C ILE A 24 7.79 7.28 11.75
N PHE A 25 8.84 6.72 11.12
CA PHE A 25 8.86 5.36 10.62
C PHE A 25 9.83 4.49 11.42
N PHE A 26 9.35 3.36 11.89
CA PHE A 26 10.11 2.40 12.70
C PHE A 26 10.15 1.04 12.01
N PRO A 27 10.82 0.93 10.84
CA PRO A 27 10.88 -0.31 10.08
C PRO A 27 11.68 -1.38 10.83
N SER A 28 11.12 -2.58 10.89
CA SER A 28 11.82 -3.77 11.34
C SER A 28 12.22 -4.59 10.12
N LYS A 29 13.50 -4.58 9.77
CA LYS A 29 14.06 -5.32 8.63
C LYS A 29 14.03 -6.82 8.88
N LEU A 30 13.85 -7.57 7.80
CA LEU A 30 13.99 -9.03 7.76
C LEU A 30 15.04 -9.40 6.73
N GLU A 31 15.73 -10.51 6.95
CA GLU A 31 16.63 -11.08 5.96
C GLU A 31 15.86 -11.50 4.70
N PRO A 32 16.45 -11.42 3.50
CA PRO A 32 15.76 -11.78 2.26
C PRO A 32 15.24 -13.22 2.22
N ASN A 33 15.88 -14.12 2.94
CA ASN A 33 15.55 -15.53 3.09
C ASN A 33 14.74 -15.85 4.34
N TYR A 34 14.21 -14.85 5.04
CA TYR A 34 13.36 -15.07 6.20
C TYR A 34 12.12 -15.88 5.83
N ASP A 35 11.87 -16.97 6.56
CA ASP A 35 10.68 -17.80 6.39
C ASP A 35 9.56 -17.31 7.31
N PHE A 36 8.48 -16.81 6.69
CA PHE A 36 7.30 -16.41 7.45
C PHE A 36 6.61 -17.65 8.04
N SER A 37 6.04 -17.48 9.25
CA SER A 37 5.32 -18.55 9.93
C SER A 37 4.00 -18.04 10.48
N PHE A 38 2.88 -18.64 10.01
CA PHE A 38 1.53 -18.31 10.43
C PHE A 38 0.72 -19.59 10.63
N ASP A 39 -0.38 -19.49 11.36
CA ASP A 39 -1.33 -20.57 11.66
C ASP A 39 -2.26 -20.93 10.48
N ARG A 40 -2.09 -20.28 9.34
CA ARG A 40 -2.89 -20.46 8.13
C ARG A 40 -2.05 -20.38 6.86
N PRO A 41 -2.52 -20.98 5.76
CA PRO A 41 -1.83 -20.93 4.48
C PRO A 41 -1.73 -19.50 3.95
N PHE A 42 -0.60 -19.16 3.37
CA PHE A 42 -0.36 -17.88 2.73
C PHE A 42 0.52 -18.05 1.49
N GLU A 43 0.47 -17.05 0.63
CA GLU A 43 1.33 -16.89 -0.53
C GLU A 43 2.19 -15.63 -0.33
N GLU A 44 3.51 -15.75 -0.56
CA GLU A 44 4.41 -14.59 -0.54
C GLU A 44 4.38 -13.88 -1.89
N ILE A 45 4.05 -12.59 -1.88
CA ILE A 45 3.94 -11.73 -3.05
C ILE A 45 5.20 -10.88 -3.18
N ARG A 46 5.64 -10.67 -4.42
CA ARG A 46 6.69 -9.71 -4.76
C ARG A 46 6.21 -8.85 -5.91
N LEU A 47 6.12 -7.55 -5.68
CA LEU A 47 5.76 -6.58 -6.70
C LEU A 47 6.87 -5.52 -6.86
N ASP A 48 6.91 -4.87 -8.00
CA ASP A 48 7.78 -3.73 -8.26
C ASP A 48 6.98 -2.43 -8.10
N ALA A 49 7.55 -1.48 -7.36
CA ALA A 49 7.04 -0.13 -7.22
C ALA A 49 8.18 0.86 -7.50
N ASP A 50 8.19 1.44 -8.71
CA ASP A 50 9.23 2.38 -9.17
C ASP A 50 10.65 1.80 -9.01
N GLY A 51 10.88 0.56 -9.46
CA GLY A 51 12.17 -0.13 -9.39
C GLY A 51 12.55 -0.62 -8.00
N VAL A 52 11.65 -0.53 -7.02
CA VAL A 52 11.82 -1.06 -5.68
C VAL A 52 10.96 -2.30 -5.49
N ARG A 53 11.57 -3.40 -5.06
CA ARG A 53 10.85 -4.62 -4.73
C ARG A 53 10.09 -4.43 -3.42
N ILE A 54 8.78 -4.57 -3.48
CA ILE A 54 7.87 -4.58 -2.34
C ILE A 54 7.46 -6.02 -2.06
N ASN A 55 7.56 -6.43 -0.80
CA ASN A 55 7.17 -7.75 -0.33
C ASN A 55 5.78 -7.71 0.29
N GLY A 56 4.98 -8.73 0.05
CA GLY A 56 3.62 -8.87 0.54
C GLY A 56 3.24 -10.30 0.85
N LEU A 57 2.10 -10.46 1.48
CA LEU A 57 1.47 -11.74 1.79
C LEU A 57 0.00 -11.72 1.34
N LYS A 58 -0.44 -12.83 0.79
CA LYS A 58 -1.85 -13.11 0.48
C LYS A 58 -2.30 -14.30 1.30
N PHE A 59 -3.39 -14.14 2.04
CA PHE A 59 -4.08 -15.21 2.76
C PHE A 59 -5.45 -15.42 2.11
N LEU A 60 -5.79 -16.63 1.77
CA LEU A 60 -7.07 -16.94 1.13
C LEU A 60 -8.19 -16.99 2.17
N ALA A 61 -9.39 -16.61 1.74
CA ALA A 61 -10.61 -16.74 2.53
C ALA A 61 -10.85 -18.19 2.93
N ASP A 62 -11.27 -18.45 4.17
CA ASP A 62 -11.64 -19.79 4.61
C ASP A 62 -12.88 -20.26 3.85
N SER A 63 -12.76 -21.37 3.15
CA SER A 63 -13.90 -22.04 2.51
C SER A 63 -14.68 -22.79 3.58
N LYS A 64 -15.70 -22.14 4.21
CA LYS A 64 -16.57 -22.80 5.20
C LYS A 64 -17.55 -23.84 4.61
N ASP A 65 -17.53 -24.05 3.30
CA ASP A 65 -18.26 -25.14 2.66
C ASP A 65 -17.27 -26.26 2.40
N GLY A 66 -17.23 -27.24 3.29
CA GLY A 66 -16.51 -28.51 3.35
C GLY A 66 -15.87 -29.16 2.08
N GLY A 67 -15.30 -28.36 1.19
CA GLY A 67 -14.49 -28.83 0.09
C GLY A 67 -13.02 -28.61 0.42
N GLN A 68 -12.33 -29.64 0.83
CA GLN A 68 -10.88 -29.73 0.89
C GLN A 68 -10.27 -29.35 -0.48
N ILE A 69 -9.84 -28.08 -0.64
CA ILE A 69 -9.06 -27.66 -1.82
C ILE A 69 -7.56 -27.73 -1.54
N TYR A 70 -7.15 -28.13 -0.36
CA TYR A 70 -5.73 -28.36 -0.06
C TYR A 70 -5.49 -29.84 0.19
N GLY A 71 -4.81 -30.47 -0.77
CA GLY A 71 -4.21 -31.77 -0.57
C GLY A 71 -3.32 -31.72 0.68
N ASP A 72 -3.35 -32.81 1.43
CA ASP A 72 -2.54 -33.10 2.61
C ASP A 72 -1.05 -32.77 2.35
N VAL A 73 -0.61 -31.58 2.72
CA VAL A 73 0.82 -31.23 2.75
C VAL A 73 1.33 -31.54 4.16
N ARG A 74 1.31 -32.81 4.52
CA ARG A 74 2.17 -33.30 5.59
C ARG A 74 3.54 -33.58 5.00
N GLY A 75 4.47 -32.70 5.27
CA GLY A 75 5.89 -32.98 5.34
C GLY A 75 6.64 -32.91 4.01
N GLU A 76 6.93 -31.71 3.55
CA GLU A 76 8.25 -31.39 2.99
C GLU A 76 8.53 -29.87 3.21
N PRO A 77 9.76 -29.46 3.52
CA PRO A 77 10.11 -28.05 3.64
C PRO A 77 9.95 -27.39 2.26
N ASN A 78 9.19 -26.29 2.25
CA ASN A 78 8.83 -25.49 1.11
C ASN A 78 10.06 -25.15 0.24
N LYS A 79 10.27 -25.88 -0.85
CA LYS A 79 11.25 -25.50 -1.88
C LYS A 79 10.62 -24.39 -2.71
N THR A 80 11.14 -23.21 -2.50
CA THR A 80 11.02 -22.00 -3.31
C THR A 80 10.63 -22.25 -4.76
N GLY A 81 9.36 -21.98 -5.09
CA GLY A 81 8.89 -21.83 -6.46
C GLY A 81 8.76 -20.36 -6.81
N ALA A 82 9.87 -19.67 -7.00
CA ALA A 82 9.88 -18.35 -7.62
C ALA A 82 9.56 -18.54 -9.12
N GLN A 83 8.33 -18.28 -9.55
CA GLN A 83 8.04 -18.15 -10.96
C GLN A 83 8.51 -16.79 -11.45
N GLU A 84 9.73 -16.77 -11.99
CA GLU A 84 10.21 -15.72 -12.86
C GLU A 84 9.44 -15.79 -14.19
N ILE A 85 8.58 -14.82 -14.45
CA ILE A 85 8.02 -14.63 -15.79
C ILE A 85 9.10 -13.94 -16.64
N LYS A 86 9.83 -14.74 -17.40
CA LYS A 86 10.68 -14.25 -18.49
C LYS A 86 9.79 -13.82 -19.65
N THR A 87 9.79 -12.53 -19.93
CA THR A 87 9.32 -12.00 -21.21
C THR A 87 10.29 -12.47 -22.29
N SER A 88 9.88 -13.41 -23.12
CA SER A 88 10.61 -13.81 -24.29
C SER A 88 10.25 -12.91 -25.46
N ASP A 89 11.14 -12.00 -25.82
CA ASP A 89 11.20 -11.43 -27.16
C ASP A 89 11.53 -12.52 -28.18
N LYS A 90 10.69 -12.69 -29.18
CA LYS A 90 11.08 -13.27 -30.46
C LYS A 90 10.36 -12.56 -31.60
N ASN A 91 11.15 -11.76 -32.31
CA ASN A 91 11.34 -11.68 -33.78
C ASN A 91 10.09 -11.79 -34.64
N GLY A 92 9.83 -10.96 -35.57
CA GLY A 92 10.69 -10.28 -36.55
C GLY A 92 10.03 -10.41 -37.89
N GLU A 93 10.23 -9.46 -38.70
CA GLU A 93 10.08 -9.37 -40.17
C GLU A 93 8.86 -8.66 -40.74
N ARG A 94 9.19 -7.46 -41.20
CA ARG A 94 9.06 -6.89 -42.55
C ARG A 94 7.71 -6.92 -43.26
N ALA A 95 7.16 -5.75 -43.51
CA ALA A 95 7.06 -5.26 -44.91
C ALA A 95 6.61 -3.79 -44.97
N LYS A 96 7.25 -3.11 -45.86
CA LYS A 96 7.20 -1.76 -46.37
C LYS A 96 5.81 -1.31 -46.85
N SER A 97 5.43 -0.04 -46.75
CA SER A 97 5.50 0.98 -47.78
C SER A 97 4.50 2.12 -47.47
N GLU A 98 5.05 3.30 -47.44
CA GLU A 98 4.74 4.55 -48.17
C GLU A 98 3.40 5.27 -47.98
N ARG A 99 3.57 6.49 -47.60
CA ARG A 99 3.28 7.85 -48.12
C ARG A 99 2.29 8.70 -47.36
N THR A 100 2.88 9.68 -46.73
CA THR A 100 2.65 11.13 -46.77
C THR A 100 1.21 11.66 -46.96
N ARG A 101 0.72 12.48 -45.99
CA ARG A 101 0.34 13.89 -46.24
C ARG A 101 0.15 14.65 -44.91
N GLN A 102 0.78 15.81 -44.88
CA GLN A 102 0.65 16.90 -43.91
C GLN A 102 -0.76 17.50 -43.96
N SER A 103 -1.31 17.90 -42.80
CA SER A 103 -1.90 19.24 -42.65
C SER A 103 -2.10 19.60 -41.18
N SER A 104 -1.68 20.78 -40.92
CA SER A 104 -1.70 21.65 -39.76
C SER A 104 -3.01 21.70 -38.93
N GLY A 105 -2.85 21.88 -37.60
CA GLY A 105 -3.68 22.82 -36.85
C GLY A 105 -4.43 22.24 -35.64
N GLY A 106 -4.14 22.78 -34.48
CA GLY A 106 -5.08 22.76 -33.34
C GLY A 106 -4.71 21.84 -32.20
N GLU A 107 -3.99 22.41 -31.26
CA GLU A 107 -3.73 21.87 -29.93
C GLU A 107 -5.04 21.76 -29.16
N GLN A 108 -5.59 20.56 -29.04
CA GLN A 108 -6.64 20.23 -28.08
C GLN A 108 -6.10 19.13 -27.14
N ILE A 109 -6.04 19.46 -25.87
CA ILE A 109 -5.70 18.53 -24.77
C ILE A 109 -6.73 17.40 -24.77
N PRO A 110 -6.36 16.12 -24.90
CA PRO A 110 -7.32 15.02 -24.85
C PRO A 110 -7.77 14.76 -23.42
N GLN A 111 -9.07 14.92 -23.17
CA GLN A 111 -9.78 14.37 -22.02
C GLN A 111 -9.96 12.86 -22.19
N ASN A 112 -8.91 12.05 -22.09
CA ASN A 112 -9.03 10.60 -22.28
C ASN A 112 -8.09 9.80 -21.37
N GLU A 113 -8.10 10.10 -20.07
CA GLU A 113 -7.52 9.17 -19.08
C GLU A 113 -8.56 8.28 -18.38
N ARG A 114 -9.85 8.42 -18.72
CA ARG A 114 -10.92 7.58 -18.12
C ARG A 114 -11.30 6.34 -18.92
N ASP A 115 -10.91 6.21 -20.17
CA ASP A 115 -11.41 5.17 -21.08
C ASP A 115 -10.41 4.05 -21.42
N VAL A 116 -9.18 4.08 -20.89
CA VAL A 116 -8.15 3.04 -21.20
C VAL A 116 -8.26 1.79 -20.30
N GLN A 117 -9.12 1.79 -19.29
CA GLN A 117 -9.28 0.63 -18.38
C GLN A 117 -10.47 -0.29 -18.68
N ALA A 118 -11.20 -0.09 -19.77
CA ALA A 118 -12.46 -0.83 -20.02
C ALA A 118 -12.33 -2.01 -20.99
N SER A 119 -11.15 -2.42 -21.46
CA SER A 119 -11.04 -3.52 -22.45
C SER A 119 -9.82 -4.40 -22.30
N GLN A 120 -9.62 -5.00 -21.11
CA GLN A 120 -8.81 -6.21 -21.01
C GLN A 120 -9.67 -7.32 -20.45
N GLY A 121 -9.75 -8.42 -21.21
CA GLY A 121 -10.64 -9.55 -21.07
C GLY A 121 -10.97 -9.97 -19.64
N ARG A 122 -12.27 -10.16 -19.36
CA ARG A 122 -12.78 -10.89 -18.21
C ARG A 122 -12.29 -12.34 -18.27
N GLY A 123 -11.08 -12.61 -17.79
CA GLY A 123 -10.78 -13.88 -17.15
C GLY A 123 -11.52 -13.83 -15.81
N ASP A 124 -12.14 -14.94 -15.40
CA ASP A 124 -12.81 -15.01 -14.11
C ASP A 124 -11.85 -14.59 -13.01
N LYS A 125 -12.05 -13.37 -12.45
CA LYS A 125 -11.24 -12.88 -11.34
C LYS A 125 -11.50 -13.76 -10.14
N MET A 126 -10.44 -14.34 -9.59
CA MET A 126 -10.49 -15.24 -8.43
C MET A 126 -10.38 -14.41 -7.12
N CYS A 127 -11.46 -13.76 -6.75
CA CYS A 127 -11.58 -13.03 -5.50
C CYS A 127 -12.25 -13.89 -4.43
N GLY A 128 -11.94 -13.70 -3.15
CA GLY A 128 -12.64 -14.36 -2.06
C GLY A 128 -14.16 -14.15 -2.14
N LYS A 129 -14.97 -15.05 -1.55
CA LYS A 129 -16.45 -15.01 -1.64
C LYS A 129 -17.07 -13.65 -1.34
N LYS A 130 -16.48 -12.88 -0.44
CA LYS A 130 -16.94 -11.52 -0.07
C LYS A 130 -16.10 -10.41 -0.67
N GLY A 131 -15.03 -10.75 -1.37
CA GLY A 131 -14.07 -9.82 -1.94
C GLY A 131 -12.68 -9.95 -1.31
N ALA A 132 -11.89 -8.89 -1.39
CA ALA A 132 -10.57 -8.79 -0.78
C ALA A 132 -10.53 -7.72 0.32
N ALA A 133 -9.61 -7.89 1.28
CA ALA A 133 -9.22 -6.87 2.23
C ALA A 133 -7.74 -6.51 1.99
N LEU A 134 -7.48 -5.28 1.58
CA LEU A 134 -6.12 -4.74 1.46
C LEU A 134 -5.79 -3.95 2.73
N PHE A 135 -4.79 -4.40 3.48
CA PHE A 135 -4.42 -3.85 4.77
C PHE A 135 -3.13 -3.04 4.70
N PHE A 136 -3.23 -1.76 5.06
CA PHE A 136 -2.10 -0.85 5.25
C PHE A 136 -1.73 -0.81 6.73
N HIS A 137 -0.56 -1.32 7.08
CA HIS A 137 -0.13 -1.48 8.46
C HIS A 137 0.36 -0.15 9.11
N GLY A 138 0.56 -0.18 10.42
CA GLY A 138 1.09 0.95 11.18
C GLY A 138 2.57 1.22 10.96
N ASN A 139 3.11 2.22 11.66
CA ASN A 139 4.46 2.74 11.46
C ASN A 139 5.60 1.86 11.96
N ALA A 140 5.33 0.74 12.60
CA ALA A 140 6.35 -0.13 13.19
C ALA A 140 6.19 -1.60 12.78
N GLY A 141 7.26 -2.38 12.90
CA GLY A 141 7.26 -3.82 12.66
C GLY A 141 7.43 -4.20 11.21
N ASN A 142 6.83 -5.33 10.82
CA ASN A 142 6.88 -5.93 9.50
C ASN A 142 5.76 -6.97 9.33
N LEU A 143 5.69 -7.64 8.17
CA LEU A 143 4.66 -8.63 7.82
C LEU A 143 4.52 -9.77 8.84
N GLN A 144 5.62 -10.23 9.47
CA GLN A 144 5.54 -11.31 10.47
C GLN A 144 4.65 -10.93 11.66
N GLY A 145 4.74 -9.67 12.09
CA GLY A 145 3.90 -9.16 13.18
C GLY A 145 2.47 -8.84 12.76
N TRP A 146 2.32 -8.29 11.56
CA TRP A 146 1.02 -7.82 11.06
C TRP A 146 0.18 -8.93 10.42
N GLY A 147 0.77 -10.00 9.90
CA GLY A 147 0.05 -11.12 9.27
C GLY A 147 -0.95 -11.81 10.20
N LYS A 148 -0.80 -11.70 11.53
CA LYS A 148 -1.77 -12.20 12.51
C LYS A 148 -3.19 -11.63 12.36
N TYR A 149 -3.31 -10.46 11.71
CA TYR A 149 -4.62 -9.84 11.45
C TYR A 149 -5.41 -10.56 10.34
N ALA A 150 -4.77 -11.41 9.55
CA ALA A 150 -5.39 -12.12 8.43
C ALA A 150 -6.66 -12.87 8.86
N ARG A 151 -6.63 -13.55 10.02
CA ARG A 151 -7.77 -14.32 10.54
C ARG A 151 -9.07 -13.53 10.64
N TYR A 152 -8.99 -12.25 11.01
CA TYR A 152 -10.18 -11.41 11.17
C TYR A 152 -10.92 -11.15 9.84
N PHE A 153 -10.23 -11.31 8.71
CA PHE A 153 -10.77 -11.11 7.38
C PHE A 153 -11.06 -12.42 6.67
N THR A 154 -10.15 -13.38 6.74
CA THR A 154 -10.31 -14.68 6.08
C THR A 154 -11.45 -15.50 6.68
N ASP A 155 -11.64 -15.48 8.00
CA ASP A 155 -12.77 -16.11 8.70
C ASP A 155 -14.12 -15.48 8.28
N LEU A 156 -14.12 -14.24 7.81
CA LEU A 156 -15.28 -13.54 7.27
C LEU A 156 -15.49 -13.76 5.77
N GLY A 157 -14.60 -14.48 5.09
CA GLY A 157 -14.69 -14.80 3.66
C GLY A 157 -14.04 -13.78 2.72
N TYR A 158 -13.13 -12.94 3.20
CA TYR A 158 -12.29 -12.06 2.40
C TYR A 158 -10.91 -12.66 2.18
N ASP A 159 -10.38 -12.60 0.98
CA ASP A 159 -8.93 -12.75 0.77
C ASP A 159 -8.23 -11.57 1.42
N PHE A 160 -7.14 -11.83 2.14
CA PHE A 160 -6.43 -10.80 2.88
C PHE A 160 -5.06 -10.54 2.27
N TYR A 161 -4.82 -9.27 1.89
CA TYR A 161 -3.57 -8.81 1.30
C TYR A 161 -2.89 -7.81 2.24
N LEU A 162 -1.61 -8.00 2.45
CA LEU A 162 -0.78 -7.18 3.31
C LEU A 162 0.60 -7.02 2.68
N PHE A 163 1.13 -5.78 2.67
CA PHE A 163 2.45 -5.48 2.09
C PHE A 163 3.29 -4.66 3.06
N ASP A 164 4.60 -4.94 3.11
CA ASP A 164 5.57 -4.07 3.76
C ASP A 164 5.88 -2.87 2.86
N TYR A 165 5.84 -1.66 3.40
CA TYR A 165 6.29 -0.47 2.68
C TYR A 165 7.78 -0.59 2.33
N ARG A 166 8.27 0.22 1.37
CA ARG A 166 9.69 0.30 1.12
C ARG A 166 10.47 0.54 2.41
N GLY A 167 11.56 -0.18 2.59
CA GLY A 167 12.37 -0.10 3.80
C GLY A 167 11.91 -0.98 4.96
N TYR A 168 10.72 -1.58 4.92
CA TYR A 168 10.21 -2.50 5.95
C TYR A 168 10.42 -3.96 5.55
N GLY A 169 10.56 -4.84 6.54
CA GLY A 169 10.67 -6.30 6.36
C GLY A 169 11.65 -6.70 5.27
N LYS A 170 11.18 -7.46 4.29
CA LYS A 170 11.94 -7.86 3.10
C LYS A 170 11.85 -6.85 1.95
N SER A 171 11.04 -5.80 2.06
CA SER A 171 10.94 -4.77 1.03
C SER A 171 12.24 -3.98 0.90
N GLY A 172 12.62 -3.70 -0.34
CA GLY A 172 13.81 -2.93 -0.68
C GLY A 172 13.65 -1.42 -0.44
N GLY A 173 14.68 -0.68 -0.79
CA GLY A 173 14.68 0.78 -0.80
C GLY A 173 14.55 1.44 0.57
N GLU A 174 14.21 2.73 0.53
CA GLU A 174 13.95 3.60 1.68
C GLU A 174 12.78 4.50 1.36
N ILE A 175 12.04 4.96 2.38
CA ILE A 175 10.82 5.78 2.22
C ILE A 175 11.14 7.05 1.43
N GLY A 176 12.00 7.91 1.95
CA GLY A 176 12.55 9.09 1.29
C GLY A 176 11.56 10.21 0.98
N SER A 177 10.29 9.92 0.63
CA SER A 177 9.25 10.94 0.42
C SER A 177 7.84 10.39 0.56
N GLN A 178 6.88 11.30 0.73
CA GLN A 178 5.45 10.99 0.75
C GLN A 178 4.96 10.41 -0.60
N GLU A 179 5.47 10.94 -1.70
CA GLU A 179 5.11 10.52 -3.06
C GLU A 179 5.52 9.05 -3.30
N ARG A 180 6.67 8.64 -2.76
CA ARG A 180 7.11 7.23 -2.83
C ARG A 180 6.20 6.31 -2.03
N LEU A 181 5.73 6.73 -0.84
CA LEU A 181 4.73 5.96 -0.09
C LEU A 181 3.40 5.85 -0.85
N TYR A 182 3.01 6.92 -1.55
CA TYR A 182 1.82 6.90 -2.39
C TYR A 182 1.99 5.97 -3.60
N ALA A 183 3.17 5.97 -4.22
CA ALA A 183 3.47 5.05 -5.31
C ALA A 183 3.44 3.59 -4.85
N ASP A 184 3.98 3.28 -3.66
CA ASP A 184 3.86 1.95 -3.07
C ASP A 184 2.41 1.55 -2.85
N ALA A 185 1.60 2.43 -2.24
CA ALA A 185 0.18 2.19 -2.01
C ALA A 185 -0.59 1.96 -3.32
N ASP A 186 -0.26 2.72 -4.37
CA ASP A 186 -0.83 2.54 -5.70
C ASP A 186 -0.45 1.19 -6.30
N ALA A 187 0.82 0.78 -6.22
CA ALA A 187 1.29 -0.51 -6.70
C ALA A 187 0.63 -1.69 -5.96
N MET A 188 0.48 -1.58 -4.63
CA MET A 188 -0.22 -2.57 -3.80
C MET A 188 -1.69 -2.69 -4.22
N MET A 189 -2.40 -1.57 -4.39
CA MET A 189 -3.81 -1.59 -4.82
C MET A 189 -3.96 -2.16 -6.23
N GLN A 190 -3.09 -1.76 -7.17
CA GLN A 190 -3.08 -2.30 -8.53
C GLN A 190 -2.80 -3.81 -8.56
N TRP A 191 -1.99 -4.32 -7.63
CA TRP A 191 -1.78 -5.76 -7.50
C TRP A 191 -3.07 -6.48 -7.13
N VAL A 192 -3.80 -6.00 -6.12
CA VAL A 192 -5.08 -6.61 -5.68
C VAL A 192 -6.16 -6.49 -6.77
N LEU A 193 -6.15 -5.41 -7.55
CA LEU A 193 -7.08 -5.21 -8.68
C LEU A 193 -6.90 -6.23 -9.81
N ARG A 194 -5.82 -7.00 -9.83
CA ARG A 194 -5.65 -8.13 -10.76
C ARG A 194 -6.57 -9.30 -10.41
N ASP A 195 -6.81 -9.49 -9.11
CA ASP A 195 -7.61 -10.59 -8.57
C ASP A 195 -9.07 -10.19 -8.31
N CYS A 196 -9.33 -8.93 -7.93
CA CYS A 196 -10.65 -8.43 -7.50
C CYS A 196 -11.03 -7.12 -8.21
N ASP A 197 -12.33 -6.84 -8.36
CA ASP A 197 -12.78 -5.52 -8.78
C ASP A 197 -12.76 -4.54 -7.60
N ALA A 198 -12.55 -3.24 -7.87
CA ALA A 198 -12.46 -2.21 -6.82
C ALA A 198 -13.69 -2.22 -5.89
N GLY A 199 -14.89 -2.41 -6.45
CA GLY A 199 -16.14 -2.53 -5.71
C GLY A 199 -16.26 -3.78 -4.82
N GLU A 200 -15.28 -4.67 -4.83
CA GLU A 200 -15.18 -5.85 -3.97
C GLU A 200 -14.06 -5.75 -2.93
N ILE A 201 -13.24 -4.67 -2.99
CA ILE A 201 -12.09 -4.49 -2.11
C ILE A 201 -12.49 -3.62 -0.90
N ALA A 202 -12.32 -4.17 0.31
CA ALA A 202 -12.31 -3.40 1.54
C ALA A 202 -10.87 -2.92 1.80
N VAL A 203 -10.66 -1.60 1.86
CA VAL A 203 -9.35 -1.05 2.19
C VAL A 203 -9.30 -0.75 3.68
N VAL A 204 -8.27 -1.25 4.34
CA VAL A 204 -8.10 -1.17 5.79
C VAL A 204 -6.81 -0.44 6.12
N GLY A 205 -6.86 0.55 7.01
CA GLY A 205 -5.69 1.28 7.46
C GLY A 205 -5.56 1.31 8.96
N TYR A 206 -4.36 1.00 9.46
CA TYR A 206 -4.04 1.06 10.88
C TYR A 206 -3.03 2.18 11.15
N SER A 207 -3.36 3.14 12.04
CA SER A 207 -2.48 4.25 12.43
C SER A 207 -1.86 4.93 11.20
N LEU A 208 -0.53 4.90 11.00
CA LEU A 208 0.14 5.43 9.80
C LEU A 208 -0.55 5.01 8.50
N GLY A 209 -0.93 3.74 8.40
CA GLY A 209 -1.59 3.20 7.22
C GLY A 209 -2.97 3.79 6.93
N SER A 210 -3.59 4.50 7.88
CA SER A 210 -4.93 5.07 7.69
C SER A 210 -4.98 6.11 6.56
N GLY A 211 -3.96 6.95 6.45
CA GLY A 211 -3.89 7.95 5.37
C GLY A 211 -3.65 7.32 4.00
N LEU A 212 -2.82 6.27 3.93
CA LEU A 212 -2.57 5.53 2.69
C LEU A 212 -3.82 4.76 2.24
N ALA A 213 -4.51 4.13 3.20
CA ALA A 213 -5.77 3.42 2.98
C ALA A 213 -6.87 4.36 2.48
N ALA A 214 -7.04 5.52 3.12
CA ALA A 214 -8.05 6.51 2.73
C ALA A 214 -7.79 7.03 1.31
N ARG A 215 -6.53 7.33 0.97
CA ARG A 215 -6.13 7.74 -0.37
C ARG A 215 -6.38 6.65 -1.41
N ALA A 216 -6.00 5.41 -1.11
CA ALA A 216 -6.22 4.28 -2.02
C ALA A 216 -7.71 4.03 -2.23
N ALA A 217 -8.52 4.03 -1.17
CA ALA A 217 -9.96 3.86 -1.25
C ALA A 217 -10.63 4.94 -2.12
N GLN A 218 -10.28 6.21 -1.91
CA GLN A 218 -10.78 7.34 -2.69
C GLN A 218 -10.37 7.22 -4.17
N LYS A 219 -9.08 7.03 -4.43
CA LYS A 219 -8.52 7.04 -5.79
C LYS A 219 -9.09 5.92 -6.67
N TYR A 220 -9.28 4.74 -6.10
CA TYR A 220 -9.66 3.54 -6.85
C TYR A 220 -11.15 3.17 -6.70
N GLY A 221 -11.93 3.90 -5.88
CA GLY A 221 -13.36 3.61 -5.69
C GLY A 221 -13.60 2.27 -4.99
N ALA A 222 -12.89 2.02 -3.89
CA ALA A 222 -13.02 0.78 -3.14
C ALA A 222 -14.45 0.58 -2.56
N LYS A 223 -14.79 -0.67 -2.23
CA LYS A 223 -16.10 -1.04 -1.67
C LYS A 223 -16.40 -0.34 -0.35
N ARG A 224 -15.38 -0.27 0.53
CA ARG A 224 -15.43 0.38 1.85
C ARG A 224 -14.05 0.72 2.35
N LEU A 225 -14.03 1.65 3.30
CA LEU A 225 -12.84 2.06 4.02
C LEU A 225 -13.00 1.74 5.51
N ILE A 226 -12.02 1.06 6.11
CA ILE A 226 -11.98 0.73 7.53
C ILE A 226 -10.70 1.35 8.10
N LEU A 227 -10.84 2.20 9.11
CA LEU A 227 -9.73 2.90 9.73
C LEU A 227 -9.64 2.54 11.21
N ILE A 228 -8.45 2.19 11.67
CA ILE A 228 -8.16 1.83 13.05
C ILE A 228 -7.13 2.81 13.58
N ALA A 229 -7.49 3.56 14.63
CA ALA A 229 -6.71 4.65 15.20
C ALA A 229 -6.21 5.64 14.10
N PRO A 230 -7.10 6.23 13.27
CA PRO A 230 -6.71 7.16 12.24
C PRO A 230 -6.32 8.51 12.82
N TYR A 231 -5.37 9.18 12.16
CA TYR A 231 -5.05 10.59 12.40
C TYR A 231 -5.79 11.51 11.40
N PHE A 232 -6.06 12.74 11.80
CA PHE A 232 -6.67 13.75 10.93
C PHE A 232 -5.79 14.12 9.74
N SER A 233 -4.54 14.47 10.00
CA SER A 233 -3.45 14.56 9.04
C SER A 233 -2.12 14.29 9.74
N LEU A 234 -1.13 13.75 9.04
CA LEU A 234 0.18 13.52 9.64
C LEU A 234 0.89 14.84 9.96
N GLU A 235 0.60 15.91 9.18
CA GLU A 235 1.07 17.26 9.47
C GLU A 235 0.51 17.78 10.82
N GLU A 236 -0.79 17.63 11.05
CA GLU A 236 -1.43 18.12 12.28
C GLU A 236 -0.94 17.34 13.50
N LEU A 237 -0.84 16.00 13.38
CA LEU A 237 -0.27 15.16 14.42
C LEU A 237 1.19 15.57 14.75
N ALA A 238 2.01 15.82 13.73
CA ALA A 238 3.38 16.29 13.93
C ALA A 238 3.43 17.63 14.65
N ARG A 239 2.53 18.58 14.32
CA ARG A 239 2.43 19.89 14.97
C ARG A 239 1.94 19.80 16.41
N GLU A 240 1.01 18.90 16.70
CA GLU A 240 0.55 18.66 18.07
C GLU A 240 1.70 18.17 18.96
N LYS A 241 2.50 17.22 18.47
CA LYS A 241 3.63 16.66 19.24
C LYS A 241 4.86 17.57 19.23
N MET A 242 5.03 18.42 18.23
CA MET A 242 6.18 19.33 18.05
C MET A 242 5.72 20.74 17.63
N PRO A 243 5.04 21.51 18.52
CA PRO A 243 4.44 22.80 18.17
C PRO A 243 5.45 23.88 17.77
N PHE A 244 6.72 23.71 18.10
CA PHE A 244 7.82 24.61 17.77
C PHE A 244 8.39 24.41 16.35
N VAL A 245 7.94 23.36 15.62
CA VAL A 245 8.39 23.08 14.25
C VAL A 245 7.48 23.80 13.25
N PRO A 246 8.03 24.70 12.40
CA PRO A 246 7.25 25.38 11.37
C PRO A 246 6.66 24.39 10.35
N LYS A 247 5.41 24.60 9.92
CA LYS A 247 4.68 23.78 8.97
C LYS A 247 5.46 23.41 7.70
N PHE A 248 6.18 24.38 7.13
CA PHE A 248 6.90 24.18 5.86
C PHE A 248 8.09 23.21 5.97
N LEU A 249 8.51 22.87 7.19
CA LEU A 249 9.55 21.86 7.43
C LEU A 249 9.01 20.44 7.53
N ILE A 250 7.69 20.27 7.64
CA ILE A 250 7.07 18.93 7.71
C ILE A 250 6.95 18.36 6.30
N LYS A 251 7.70 17.28 6.01
CA LYS A 251 7.74 16.61 4.70
C LYS A 251 6.51 15.75 4.46
N TYR A 252 6.03 15.06 5.49
CA TYR A 252 4.94 14.10 5.41
C TYR A 252 3.66 14.73 5.94
N LYS A 253 2.78 15.13 5.05
CA LYS A 253 1.54 15.83 5.42
C LYS A 253 0.35 14.88 5.54
N ILE A 254 0.23 13.95 4.63
CA ILE A 254 -0.82 12.92 4.48
C ILE A 254 -2.17 13.39 5.03
N PRO A 255 -2.96 14.14 4.26
CA PRO A 255 -4.23 14.73 4.72
C PRO A 255 -5.34 13.68 4.69
N THR A 256 -5.41 12.81 5.71
CA THR A 256 -6.37 11.70 5.79
C THR A 256 -7.82 12.21 5.70
N PHE A 257 -8.12 13.35 6.30
CA PHE A 257 -9.45 13.97 6.30
C PHE A 257 -9.92 14.35 4.89
N GLU A 258 -9.03 14.83 4.02
CA GLU A 258 -9.37 15.17 2.63
C GLU A 258 -9.72 13.91 1.84
N PHE A 259 -8.95 12.83 2.03
CA PHE A 259 -9.20 11.56 1.36
C PHE A 259 -10.50 10.92 1.82
N ILE A 260 -10.81 10.97 3.13
CA ILE A 260 -12.09 10.50 3.66
C ILE A 260 -13.24 11.34 3.09
N GLY A 261 -13.10 12.68 3.07
CA GLY A 261 -14.12 13.59 2.54
C GLY A 261 -14.42 13.40 1.05
N GLY A 262 -13.43 12.95 0.27
CA GLY A 262 -13.58 12.65 -1.15
C GLY A 262 -13.95 11.20 -1.46
N PHE A 263 -14.05 10.31 -0.47
CA PHE A 263 -14.43 8.92 -0.67
C PHE A 263 -15.95 8.75 -0.65
N GLY A 264 -16.53 8.23 -1.73
CA GLY A 264 -17.98 8.06 -1.88
C GLY A 264 -18.58 6.80 -1.25
N GLY A 265 -17.73 5.91 -0.67
CA GLY A 265 -18.18 4.66 -0.07
C GLY A 265 -18.35 4.75 1.46
N PRO A 266 -18.82 3.65 2.11
CA PRO A 266 -18.98 3.61 3.55
C PRO A 266 -17.62 3.60 4.27
N VAL A 267 -17.50 4.44 5.31
CA VAL A 267 -16.33 4.53 6.19
C VAL A 267 -16.68 4.00 7.57
N THR A 268 -15.81 3.15 8.11
CA THR A 268 -15.90 2.67 9.50
C THR A 268 -14.62 3.05 10.23
N ILE A 269 -14.75 3.70 11.38
CA ILE A 269 -13.62 4.14 12.20
C ILE A 269 -13.67 3.41 13.54
N PHE A 270 -12.55 2.80 13.93
CA PHE A 270 -12.28 2.28 15.26
C PHE A 270 -11.21 3.13 15.92
N HIS A 271 -11.49 3.67 17.09
CA HIS A 271 -10.54 4.49 17.85
C HIS A 271 -10.59 4.13 19.32
N GLY A 272 -9.44 4.07 19.98
CA GLY A 272 -9.35 3.81 21.39
C GLY A 272 -9.74 5.05 22.20
N GLU A 273 -10.63 4.91 23.19
CA GLU A 273 -11.04 6.01 24.06
C GLU A 273 -9.86 6.67 24.81
N TYR A 274 -8.80 5.88 25.05
CA TYR A 274 -7.60 6.29 25.76
C TYR A 274 -6.36 6.30 24.85
N ASP A 275 -6.51 6.65 23.56
CA ASP A 275 -5.37 6.79 22.67
C ASP A 275 -4.62 8.10 22.98
N GLU A 276 -3.47 7.97 23.64
CA GLU A 276 -2.65 9.12 24.04
C GLU A 276 -1.79 9.68 22.89
N LEU A 277 -1.65 8.92 21.80
CA LEU A 277 -0.85 9.35 20.65
C LEU A 277 -1.68 10.13 19.65
N ILE A 278 -2.88 9.63 19.35
CA ILE A 278 -3.80 10.22 18.37
C ILE A 278 -5.10 10.54 19.11
N GLY A 279 -5.30 11.82 19.44
CA GLY A 279 -6.47 12.33 20.16
C GLY A 279 -7.70 12.56 19.29
#